data_1543a9b3e237222bf9b78e9b135428fe
#
_entry.id   1543a9b3e237222bf9b78e9b135428fe
#
_cell.length_a   1.000
_cell.length_b   1.000
_cell.length_c   1.000
_cell.angle_alpha   90.00
_cell.angle_beta   90.00
_cell.angle_gamma   90.00
#
_symmetry.space_group_name_H-M   'P 1'
#
loop_
_entity.id
_entity.type
_entity.pdbx_description
1 polymer ?
#
loop_
_entity_poly.entity_id
_entity_poly.type
_entity_poly.pdbx_seq_one_letter_code
_entity_poly.pdbx_strand_id
1 'polypeptide(L)'
;GMDGQVTAQAGDVWIDDFDTGYDVVLLFNLIHAYLPNKNVELLRKVSGALNRGGLLVIMEQMAGQVFGSTATVLARLQALNYFNDLEAQTYTFEDIAGWLTQAGFANPRRINLLKTPGFGLVLGTKAD
;
A
#
# COMPACT_ATOMS: atom_id res chain seq x y z
N GLY A 1 13.27 9.30 25.05
CA GLY A 1 13.29 8.13 24.18
C GLY A 1 11.88 7.61 23.95
N MET A 2 11.71 6.87 22.88
CA MET A 2 10.44 6.23 22.50
C MET A 2 10.35 4.77 23.03
N ASP A 3 11.27 4.43 23.95
CA ASP A 3 11.33 3.09 24.54
C ASP A 3 10.01 2.78 25.26
N GLY A 4 9.37 1.69 24.90
CA GLY A 4 8.04 1.30 25.38
C GLY A 4 6.85 1.84 24.57
N GLN A 5 7.07 2.73 23.57
CA GLN A 5 6.03 3.18 22.65
C GLN A 5 6.13 2.52 21.26
N VAL A 6 7.29 1.94 20.94
CA VAL A 6 7.53 1.25 19.68
C VAL A 6 8.02 -0.15 19.97
N THR A 7 7.39 -1.13 19.35
CA THR A 7 7.80 -2.54 19.40
C THR A 7 8.15 -3.01 18.00
N ALA A 8 9.30 -3.64 17.83
CA ALA A 8 9.68 -4.32 16.60
C ALA A 8 9.35 -5.80 16.74
N GLN A 9 8.63 -6.34 15.78
CA GLN A 9 8.27 -7.75 15.73
C GLN A 9 8.80 -8.36 14.42
N ALA A 10 9.61 -9.41 14.52
CA ALA A 10 10.01 -10.20 13.36
C ALA A 10 8.88 -11.15 13.00
N GLY A 11 8.65 -11.34 11.70
CA GLY A 11 7.64 -12.29 11.23
C GLY A 11 7.57 -12.33 9.70
N ASP A 12 6.83 -13.32 9.20
CA ASP A 12 6.49 -13.48 7.79
C ASP A 12 5.03 -13.04 7.58
N VAL A 13 4.84 -12.05 6.72
CA VAL A 13 3.52 -11.47 6.43
C VAL A 13 2.50 -12.48 5.88
N TRP A 14 2.97 -13.60 5.33
CA TRP A 14 2.12 -14.64 4.75
C TRP A 14 1.79 -15.77 5.73
N ILE A 15 2.70 -16.06 6.67
CA ILE A 15 2.59 -17.19 7.59
C ILE A 15 2.01 -16.74 8.92
N ASP A 16 2.52 -15.62 9.46
CA ASP A 16 2.17 -15.17 10.79
C ASP A 16 0.85 -14.39 10.78
N ASP A 17 0.06 -14.55 11.82
CA ASP A 17 -1.12 -13.73 12.03
C ASP A 17 -0.72 -12.34 12.54
N PHE A 18 -1.49 -11.34 12.13
CA PHE A 18 -1.36 -10.00 12.69
C PHE A 18 -2.13 -9.91 14.00
N ASP A 19 -1.57 -9.22 14.98
CA ASP A 19 -2.33 -8.80 16.15
C ASP A 19 -3.54 -7.95 15.72
N THR A 20 -4.50 -7.78 16.61
CA THR A 20 -5.72 -7.03 16.35
C THR A 20 -5.82 -5.78 17.22
N GLY A 21 -6.73 -4.90 16.88
CA GLY A 21 -7.02 -3.71 17.69
C GLY A 21 -6.27 -2.46 17.24
N TYR A 22 -5.77 -2.45 16.02
CA TYR A 22 -5.12 -1.27 15.46
C TYR A 22 -6.13 -0.24 14.93
N ASP A 23 -5.90 1.03 15.20
CA ASP A 23 -6.68 2.13 14.64
C ASP A 23 -6.15 2.59 13.29
N VAL A 24 -4.83 2.41 13.06
CA VAL A 24 -4.15 2.75 11.80
C VAL A 24 -3.15 1.67 11.44
N VAL A 25 -3.13 1.28 10.18
CA VAL A 25 -2.09 0.44 9.58
C VAL A 25 -1.44 1.18 8.42
N LEU A 26 -0.11 1.11 8.33
CA LEU A 26 0.69 1.71 7.26
C LEU A 26 1.33 0.60 6.43
N LEU A 27 1.09 0.60 5.11
CA LEU A 27 1.78 -0.25 4.14
C LEU A 27 2.58 0.63 3.19
N PHE A 28 3.88 0.71 3.38
CA PHE A 28 4.76 1.57 2.60
C PHE A 28 5.71 0.74 1.75
N ASN A 29 5.73 0.99 0.44
CA ASN A 29 6.61 0.32 -0.53
C ASN A 29 6.55 -1.21 -0.43
N LEU A 30 5.37 -1.78 -0.38
CA LEU A 30 5.19 -3.21 -0.16
C LEU A 30 4.37 -3.89 -1.27
N ILE A 31 3.25 -3.28 -1.68
CA ILE A 31 2.29 -3.93 -2.58
C ILE A 31 2.82 -4.13 -4.00
N HIS A 32 3.81 -3.36 -4.44
CA HIS A 32 4.47 -3.54 -5.73
C HIS A 32 5.21 -4.88 -5.85
N ALA A 33 5.61 -5.48 -4.73
CA ALA A 33 6.32 -6.75 -4.70
C ALA A 33 5.42 -7.98 -4.91
N TYR A 34 4.10 -7.81 -4.96
CA TYR A 34 3.16 -8.92 -5.00
C TYR A 34 2.18 -8.81 -6.16
N LEU A 35 1.70 -9.96 -6.63
CA LEU A 35 0.64 -10.04 -7.64
C LEU A 35 -0.71 -9.57 -7.08
N PRO A 36 -1.67 -9.16 -7.93
CA PRO A 36 -2.96 -8.62 -7.51
C PRO A 36 -3.73 -9.50 -6.52
N ASN A 37 -3.79 -10.80 -6.75
CA ASN A 37 -4.48 -11.74 -5.86
C ASN A 37 -3.83 -11.81 -4.47
N LYS A 38 -2.49 -11.72 -4.40
CA LYS A 38 -1.75 -11.67 -3.14
C LYS A 38 -1.95 -10.35 -2.41
N ASN A 39 -2.04 -9.25 -3.15
CA ASN A 39 -2.39 -7.96 -2.55
C ASN A 39 -3.78 -7.97 -1.91
N VAL A 40 -4.78 -8.57 -2.56
CA VAL A 40 -6.12 -8.72 -1.96
C VAL A 40 -6.07 -9.58 -0.69
N GLU A 41 -5.30 -10.67 -0.68
CA GLU A 41 -5.10 -11.53 0.49
C GLU A 41 -4.47 -10.75 1.65
N LEU A 42 -3.38 -10.02 1.38
CA LEU A 42 -2.72 -9.14 2.36
C LEU A 42 -3.68 -8.09 2.94
N LEU A 43 -4.43 -7.42 2.08
CA LEU A 43 -5.37 -6.39 2.49
C LEU A 43 -6.51 -6.96 3.36
N ARG A 44 -6.95 -8.21 3.14
CA ARG A 44 -7.90 -8.89 4.03
C ARG A 44 -7.32 -9.17 5.40
N LYS A 45 -6.05 -9.60 5.47
CA LYS A 45 -5.35 -9.76 6.77
C LYS A 45 -5.27 -8.43 7.51
N VAL A 46 -4.90 -7.35 6.82
CA VAL A 46 -4.85 -5.99 7.39
C VAL A 46 -6.24 -5.54 7.85
N SER A 47 -7.27 -5.80 7.07
CA SER A 47 -8.65 -5.51 7.49
C SER A 47 -9.02 -6.25 8.78
N GLY A 48 -8.61 -7.51 8.93
CA GLY A 48 -8.80 -8.29 10.15
C GLY A 48 -8.12 -7.69 11.38
N ALA A 49 -6.95 -7.08 11.20
CA ALA A 49 -6.15 -6.47 12.26
C ALA A 49 -6.68 -5.10 12.74
N LEU A 50 -7.34 -4.36 11.86
CA LEU A 50 -7.88 -3.03 12.16
C LEU A 50 -9.16 -3.09 13.01
N ASN A 51 -9.34 -2.11 13.86
CA ASN A 51 -10.61 -1.80 14.50
C ASN A 51 -11.65 -1.35 13.45
N ARG A 52 -12.93 -1.43 13.79
CA ARG A 52 -14.01 -0.87 12.96
C ARG A 52 -13.79 0.64 12.76
N GLY A 53 -13.90 1.11 11.53
CA GLY A 53 -13.58 2.50 11.18
C GLY A 53 -12.08 2.82 11.17
N GLY A 54 -11.22 1.83 11.44
CA GLY A 54 -9.76 2.00 11.39
C GLY A 54 -9.26 2.35 9.99
N LEU A 55 -8.13 3.03 9.92
CA LEU A 55 -7.57 3.59 8.71
C LEU A 55 -6.39 2.76 8.19
N LEU A 56 -6.45 2.36 6.93
CA LEU A 56 -5.29 1.87 6.19
C LEU A 56 -4.71 3.00 5.33
N VAL A 57 -3.39 3.18 5.40
CA VAL A 57 -2.63 4.10 4.54
C VAL A 57 -1.60 3.30 3.75
N ILE A 58 -1.72 3.31 2.45
CA ILE A 58 -0.75 2.70 1.52
C ILE A 58 0.06 3.83 0.89
N MET A 59 1.39 3.78 0.98
CA MET A 59 2.28 4.66 0.23
C MET A 59 3.00 3.83 -0.84
N GLU A 60 2.83 4.23 -2.09
CA GLU A 60 3.38 3.47 -3.21
C GLU A 60 3.68 4.37 -4.39
N GLN A 61 4.60 3.92 -5.23
CA GLN A 61 4.76 4.47 -6.57
C GLN A 61 3.63 3.94 -7.45
N MET A 62 2.82 4.85 -7.98
CA MET A 62 1.64 4.49 -8.77
C MET A 62 1.85 4.74 -10.27
N ALA A 63 1.38 3.82 -11.09
CA ALA A 63 1.33 4.00 -12.54
C ALA A 63 0.44 5.20 -12.92
N GLY A 64 0.81 5.92 -13.97
CA GLY A 64 0.00 7.03 -14.51
C GLY A 64 0.07 8.35 -13.71
N GLN A 65 0.91 8.46 -12.68
CA GLN A 65 0.97 9.62 -11.77
C GLN A 65 2.06 10.64 -12.10
N VAL A 66 2.59 10.65 -13.30
CA VAL A 66 3.77 11.47 -13.59
C VAL A 66 3.41 12.65 -14.46
N PHE A 67 3.67 13.87 -13.95
CA PHE A 67 3.52 15.11 -14.69
C PHE A 67 4.87 15.54 -15.29
N GLY A 68 4.89 15.73 -16.63
CA GLY A 68 6.06 16.19 -17.37
C GLY A 68 6.87 15.06 -18.01
N SER A 69 7.53 15.38 -19.16
CA SER A 69 8.22 14.39 -19.99
C SER A 69 9.41 13.72 -19.28
N THR A 70 10.23 14.49 -18.58
CA THR A 70 11.41 13.96 -17.86
C THR A 70 11.01 13.09 -16.67
N ALA A 71 10.01 13.54 -15.89
CA ALA A 71 9.51 12.77 -14.78
C ALA A 71 8.84 11.47 -15.25
N THR A 72 8.15 11.46 -16.40
CA THR A 72 7.59 10.25 -17.01
C THR A 72 8.67 9.24 -17.40
N VAL A 73 9.79 9.70 -17.97
CA VAL A 73 10.92 8.83 -18.33
C VAL A 73 11.56 8.22 -17.08
N LEU A 74 11.81 9.03 -16.05
CA LEU A 74 12.38 8.53 -14.78
C LEU A 74 11.48 7.52 -14.11
N ALA A 75 10.16 7.76 -14.05
CA ALA A 75 9.21 6.82 -13.48
C ALA A 75 9.15 5.50 -14.26
N ARG A 76 9.23 5.53 -15.59
CA ARG A 76 9.30 4.32 -16.43
C ARG A 76 10.59 3.55 -16.23
N LEU A 77 11.72 4.23 -16.11
CA LEU A 77 13.01 3.60 -15.81
C LEU A 77 13.01 2.95 -14.43
N GLN A 78 12.40 3.60 -13.44
CA GLN A 78 12.28 3.05 -12.09
C GLN A 78 11.32 1.86 -12.04
N ALA A 79 10.21 1.91 -12.77
CA ALA A 79 9.30 0.77 -12.94
C ALA A 79 10.00 -0.42 -13.62
N LEU A 80 10.85 -0.16 -14.62
CA LEU A 80 11.66 -1.19 -15.27
C LEU A 80 12.71 -1.79 -14.32
N ASN A 81 13.33 -0.97 -13.47
CA ASN A 81 14.24 -1.44 -12.42
C ASN A 81 13.51 -2.36 -11.42
N TYR A 82 12.35 -1.97 -10.94
CA TYR A 82 11.55 -2.81 -10.04
C TYR A 82 11.16 -4.13 -10.70
N PHE A 83 10.77 -4.11 -11.98
CA PHE A 83 10.46 -5.33 -12.71
C PHE A 83 11.67 -6.26 -12.86
N ASN A 84 12.86 -5.70 -13.17
CA ASN A 84 14.08 -6.50 -13.36
C ASN A 84 14.63 -7.06 -12.04
N ASP A 85 14.59 -6.27 -10.97
CA ASP A 85 15.24 -6.64 -9.71
C ASP A 85 14.34 -7.45 -8.76
N LEU A 86 13.01 -7.25 -8.84
CA LEU A 86 12.07 -7.78 -7.85
C LEU A 86 10.84 -8.46 -8.48
N GLU A 87 10.77 -8.57 -9.81
CA GLU A 87 9.52 -8.90 -10.52
C GLU A 87 8.35 -7.96 -10.14
N ALA A 88 8.68 -6.79 -9.60
CA ALA A 88 7.76 -5.83 -9.04
C ALA A 88 6.92 -5.14 -10.13
N GLN A 89 5.69 -4.80 -9.79
CA GLN A 89 4.76 -4.14 -10.71
C GLN A 89 4.33 -2.78 -10.15
N THR A 90 4.06 -1.83 -11.05
CA THR A 90 3.41 -0.58 -10.68
C THR A 90 1.92 -0.70 -10.96
N TYR A 91 1.11 -0.34 -9.98
CA TYR A 91 -0.34 -0.41 -10.05
C TYR A 91 -0.96 0.97 -10.13
N THR A 92 -2.14 1.07 -10.73
CA THR A 92 -2.90 2.31 -10.76
C THR A 92 -3.67 2.52 -9.44
N PHE A 93 -4.17 3.74 -9.22
CA PHE A 93 -5.07 3.97 -8.09
C PHE A 93 -6.34 3.10 -8.19
N GLU A 94 -6.85 2.93 -9.39
CA GLU A 94 -8.06 2.13 -9.68
C GLU A 94 -7.87 0.67 -9.30
N ASP A 95 -6.70 0.10 -9.58
CA ASP A 95 -6.36 -1.27 -9.17
C ASP A 95 -6.38 -1.40 -7.65
N ILE A 96 -5.65 -0.51 -6.96
CA ILE A 96 -5.54 -0.53 -5.49
C ILE A 96 -6.92 -0.28 -4.84
N ALA A 97 -7.70 0.67 -5.36
CA ALA A 97 -9.04 0.95 -4.87
C ALA A 97 -9.99 -0.25 -5.03
N GLY A 98 -9.88 -0.97 -6.15
CA GLY A 98 -10.62 -2.20 -6.39
C GLY A 98 -10.26 -3.30 -5.38
N TRP A 99 -8.99 -3.48 -5.06
CA TRP A 99 -8.53 -4.45 -4.05
C TRP A 99 -8.96 -4.08 -2.64
N LEU A 100 -8.90 -2.79 -2.31
CA LEU A 100 -9.41 -2.29 -1.02
C LEU A 100 -10.88 -2.63 -0.84
N THR A 101 -11.70 -2.37 -1.86
CA THR A 101 -13.12 -2.71 -1.83
C THR A 101 -13.36 -4.21 -1.65
N GLN A 102 -12.61 -5.06 -2.37
CA GLN A 102 -12.67 -6.52 -2.24
C GLN A 102 -12.23 -7.03 -0.85
N ALA A 103 -11.37 -6.27 -0.18
CA ALA A 103 -10.85 -6.59 1.16
C ALA A 103 -11.70 -6.01 2.31
N GLY A 104 -12.83 -5.36 2.01
CA GLY A 104 -13.75 -4.82 3.01
C GLY A 104 -13.43 -3.41 3.49
N PHE A 105 -12.69 -2.64 2.69
CA PHE A 105 -12.48 -1.22 2.95
C PHE A 105 -13.50 -0.36 2.18
N ALA A 106 -13.96 0.68 2.82
CA ALA A 106 -14.83 1.70 2.24
C ALA A 106 -14.02 2.98 1.91
N ASN A 107 -14.60 3.79 1.02
CA ASN A 107 -14.12 5.13 0.70
C ASN A 107 -12.63 5.20 0.28
N PRO A 108 -12.17 4.36 -0.67
CA PRO A 108 -10.81 4.49 -1.15
C PRO A 108 -10.59 5.90 -1.74
N ARG A 109 -9.54 6.57 -1.27
CA ARG A 109 -9.19 7.91 -1.73
C ARG A 109 -7.69 8.06 -1.89
N ARG A 110 -7.28 8.92 -2.80
CA ARG A 110 -5.90 9.20 -3.14
C ARG A 110 -5.46 10.57 -2.62
N ILE A 111 -4.22 10.65 -2.15
CA ILE A 111 -3.52 11.90 -1.87
C ILE A 111 -2.23 11.90 -2.68
N ASN A 112 -2.06 12.93 -3.52
CA ASN A 112 -0.83 13.10 -4.29
C ASN A 112 0.25 13.74 -3.44
N LEU A 113 1.45 13.18 -3.48
CA LEU A 113 2.62 13.72 -2.79
C LEU A 113 3.37 14.66 -3.73
N LEU A 114 3.14 15.97 -3.60
CA LEU A 114 3.68 16.99 -4.52
C LEU A 114 5.21 17.05 -4.56
N LYS A 115 5.87 16.69 -3.46
CA LYS A 115 7.34 16.73 -3.34
C LYS A 115 8.02 15.41 -3.75
N THR A 116 7.23 14.37 -4.05
CA THR A 116 7.74 13.05 -4.40
C THR A 116 7.01 12.57 -5.66
N PRO A 117 7.45 13.03 -6.85
CA PRO A 117 6.79 12.70 -8.10
C PRO A 117 6.68 11.18 -8.31
N GLY A 118 5.51 10.71 -8.73
CA GLY A 118 5.21 9.30 -8.94
C GLY A 118 4.73 8.56 -7.69
N PHE A 119 4.94 9.10 -6.49
CA PHE A 119 4.40 8.53 -5.25
C PHE A 119 3.06 9.17 -4.86
N GLY A 120 2.23 8.38 -4.25
CA GLY A 120 0.98 8.83 -3.68
C GLY A 120 0.58 8.00 -2.47
N LEU A 121 -0.39 8.50 -1.74
CA LEU A 121 -1.04 7.74 -0.68
C LEU A 121 -2.41 7.26 -1.19
N VAL A 122 -2.73 6.03 -0.87
CA VAL A 122 -4.10 5.49 -0.99
C VAL A 122 -4.60 5.16 0.41
N LEU A 123 -5.75 5.69 0.74
CA LEU A 123 -6.38 5.50 2.03
C LEU A 123 -7.65 4.68 1.86
N GLY A 124 -7.89 3.79 2.82
CA GLY A 124 -9.14 3.05 2.93
C GLY A 124 -9.58 2.97 4.39
N THR A 125 -10.86 3.09 4.65
CA THR A 125 -11.42 2.94 6.01
C THR A 125 -12.02 1.54 6.10
N LYS A 126 -11.72 0.78 7.17
CA LYS A 126 -12.36 -0.51 7.39
C LYS A 126 -13.87 -0.30 7.52
N ALA A 127 -14.63 -0.98 6.68
CA ALA A 127 -16.09 -0.97 6.78
C ALA A 127 -16.58 -1.62 8.11
N ASP A 128 -17.76 -1.26 8.52
CA ASP A 128 -18.40 -1.81 9.72
C ASP A 128 -18.71 -3.31 9.62
#